data_7567e97e3f2d6113eb39bd3f5e6f816d
#
_entry.id   7567e97e3f2d6113eb39bd3f5e6f816d
#
_cell.length_a   1.000
_cell.length_b   1.000
_cell.length_c   1.000
_cell.angle_alpha   90.00
_cell.angle_beta   90.00
_cell.angle_gamma   90.00
#
_symmetry.space_group_name_H-M   'P 1'
#
loop_
_entity.id
_entity.type
_entity.pdbx_description
1 polymer ?
#
loop_
_entity_poly.entity_id
_entity_poly.type
_entity_poly.pdbx_seq_one_letter_code
_entity_poly.pdbx_strand_id
1 'polypeptide(L)'
;MQKLTASVIGGGFGGGLSLDALAASDDFELIAVTDLRPEVSQVLEQKFSGLRSFTNHREMFAACPTDVVCVSTYPPSHEAITLDALELPLKGILVEKPLAHTVASGRRILEAIRAKNLPVTVPHNLLAKDASLQILERVRAGEIGNLRLLEVQCAPWDVMNAGIHWAHFFVMLTTPDPLEWVMAMCDASTRTYRDGMQVETIAVTYAQTQSGVRFVMNTGDYINVDPAAGDFETLFRIVGTHGLIEYPAWSERYRILNAAHPHGHEVHTPDGPVNGHRRHLEQLVNQIRNAQPDWTMIESSLLALEVCEGAYLSSQHRCQVRFPVHEFGPPSSNDWQPGQPYSGSGGGRDGRKL
;
A
#
# COMPACT_ATOMS: atom_id res chain seq x y z
N MET A 1 13.23 20.06 -22.19
CA MET A 1 11.76 20.04 -22.32
C MET A 1 11.16 21.03 -21.34
N GLN A 2 9.95 21.55 -21.56
CA GLN A 2 9.29 22.43 -20.61
C GLN A 2 8.98 21.64 -19.33
N LYS A 3 9.22 22.26 -18.17
CA LYS A 3 8.85 21.68 -16.86
C LYS A 3 7.34 21.58 -16.73
N LEU A 4 6.87 20.56 -16.03
CA LEU A 4 5.47 20.43 -15.64
C LEU A 4 5.25 21.25 -14.37
N THR A 5 4.20 22.05 -14.32
CA THR A 5 3.82 22.74 -13.08
C THR A 5 3.14 21.76 -12.13
N ALA A 6 3.45 21.85 -10.83
CA ALA A 6 2.92 20.94 -9.83
C ALA A 6 2.45 21.65 -8.56
N SER A 7 1.40 21.11 -7.94
CA SER A 7 0.92 21.53 -6.64
C SER A 7 0.68 20.35 -5.72
N VAL A 8 0.74 20.59 -4.40
CA VAL A 8 0.57 19.56 -3.37
C VAL A 8 -0.56 19.96 -2.41
N ILE A 9 -1.44 19.02 -2.12
CA ILE A 9 -2.51 19.18 -1.13
C ILE A 9 -2.18 18.32 0.08
N GLY A 10 -1.96 18.97 1.23
CA GLY A 10 -1.45 18.37 2.45
C GLY A 10 0.05 18.59 2.63
N GLY A 11 0.43 19.27 3.72
CA GLY A 11 1.82 19.56 4.11
C GLY A 11 2.34 18.62 5.20
N GLY A 12 1.65 17.50 5.47
CA GLY A 12 2.06 16.48 6.42
C GLY A 12 3.26 15.65 5.95
N PHE A 13 3.47 14.47 6.56
CA PHE A 13 4.62 13.60 6.24
C PHE A 13 4.65 13.20 4.75
N GLY A 14 3.56 12.63 4.22
CA GLY A 14 3.48 12.23 2.79
C GLY A 14 3.60 13.42 1.85
N GLY A 15 2.92 14.54 2.18
CA GLY A 15 3.05 15.79 1.41
C GLY A 15 4.46 16.35 1.41
N GLY A 16 5.17 16.28 2.55
CA GLY A 16 6.58 16.66 2.64
C GLY A 16 7.47 15.85 1.69
N LEU A 17 7.25 14.54 1.58
CA LEU A 17 7.97 13.68 0.63
C LEU A 17 7.69 14.07 -0.83
N SER A 18 6.43 14.40 -1.15
CA SER A 18 6.04 14.88 -2.49
C SER A 18 6.68 16.23 -2.80
N LEU A 19 6.65 17.19 -1.85
CA LEU A 19 7.26 18.52 -2.00
C LEU A 19 8.78 18.43 -2.23
N ASP A 20 9.48 17.64 -1.42
CA ASP A 20 10.93 17.43 -1.56
C ASP A 20 11.28 16.77 -2.91
N ALA A 21 10.47 15.79 -3.34
CA ALA A 21 10.67 15.11 -4.60
C ALA A 21 10.46 16.04 -5.82
N LEU A 22 9.39 16.84 -5.80
CA LEU A 22 9.09 17.82 -6.85
C LEU A 22 10.15 18.91 -6.92
N ALA A 23 10.56 19.46 -5.78
CA ALA A 23 11.57 20.53 -5.72
C ALA A 23 12.96 20.06 -6.18
N ALA A 24 13.30 18.79 -5.95
CA ALA A 24 14.57 18.21 -6.38
C ALA A 24 14.56 17.69 -7.84
N SER A 25 13.44 17.77 -8.54
CA SER A 25 13.29 17.26 -9.90
C SER A 25 13.51 18.35 -10.96
N ASP A 26 14.21 18.00 -12.03
CA ASP A 26 14.35 18.88 -13.19
C ASP A 26 13.10 18.88 -14.09
N ASP A 27 12.19 17.95 -13.89
CA ASP A 27 10.97 17.79 -14.69
C ASP A 27 9.81 18.66 -14.20
N PHE A 28 9.87 19.13 -12.94
CA PHE A 28 8.79 19.88 -12.31
C PHE A 28 9.17 21.30 -11.92
N GLU A 29 8.15 22.15 -11.90
CA GLU A 29 8.13 23.45 -11.25
C GLU A 29 7.06 23.40 -10.16
N LEU A 30 7.49 23.42 -8.90
CA LEU A 30 6.61 23.40 -7.73
C LEU A 30 6.01 24.79 -7.53
N ILE A 31 4.69 24.95 -7.71
CA ILE A 31 4.00 26.25 -7.73
C ILE A 31 3.27 26.54 -6.42
N ALA A 32 2.54 25.54 -5.88
CA ALA A 32 1.64 25.79 -4.77
C ALA A 32 1.51 24.61 -3.81
N VAL A 33 1.15 24.92 -2.56
CA VAL A 33 0.78 23.94 -1.54
C VAL A 33 -0.47 24.38 -0.80
N THR A 34 -1.24 23.41 -0.34
CA THR A 34 -2.39 23.64 0.55
C THR A 34 -2.25 22.79 1.81
N ASP A 35 -2.40 23.38 2.98
CA ASP A 35 -2.64 22.67 4.26
C ASP A 35 -3.69 23.44 5.05
N LEU A 36 -4.58 22.70 5.73
CA LEU A 36 -5.63 23.32 6.57
C LEU A 36 -5.06 24.11 7.74
N ARG A 37 -3.81 23.85 8.12
CA ARG A 37 -3.07 24.52 9.20
C ARG A 37 -2.20 25.63 8.61
N PRO A 38 -2.54 26.91 8.86
CA PRO A 38 -1.80 28.04 8.29
C PRO A 38 -0.31 28.07 8.68
N GLU A 39 0.02 27.58 9.88
CA GLU A 39 1.40 27.50 10.37
C GLU A 39 2.26 26.54 9.55
N VAL A 40 1.67 25.42 9.08
CA VAL A 40 2.36 24.46 8.18
C VAL A 40 2.64 25.12 6.84
N SER A 41 1.63 25.79 6.28
CA SER A 41 1.76 26.51 5.01
C SER A 41 2.86 27.56 5.05
N GLN A 42 2.96 28.35 6.13
CA GLN A 42 4.00 29.37 6.31
C GLN A 42 5.42 28.78 6.38
N VAL A 43 5.58 27.65 7.08
CA VAL A 43 6.88 26.95 7.14
C VAL A 43 7.29 26.44 5.75
N LEU A 44 6.35 25.94 4.97
CA LEU A 44 6.63 25.44 3.62
C LEU A 44 6.99 26.56 2.63
N GLU A 45 6.35 27.73 2.72
CA GLU A 45 6.76 28.91 1.92
C GLU A 45 8.20 29.37 2.22
N GLN A 46 8.62 29.28 3.49
CA GLN A 46 9.99 29.59 3.86
C GLN A 46 10.99 28.55 3.36
N LYS A 47 10.59 27.27 3.32
CA LYS A 47 11.45 26.17 2.88
C LYS A 47 11.63 26.16 1.36
N PHE A 48 10.59 26.47 0.59
CA PHE A 48 10.57 26.38 -0.87
C PHE A 48 10.38 27.77 -1.50
N SER A 49 11.43 28.31 -2.09
CA SER A 49 11.40 29.66 -2.69
C SER A 49 10.40 29.74 -3.84
N GLY A 50 9.51 30.73 -3.82
CA GLY A 50 8.49 30.96 -4.84
C GLY A 50 7.22 30.12 -4.68
N LEU A 51 7.16 29.27 -3.65
CA LEU A 51 5.97 28.48 -3.35
C LEU A 51 4.85 29.39 -2.83
N ARG A 52 3.64 29.24 -3.38
CA ARG A 52 2.42 29.91 -2.87
C ARG A 52 1.66 28.95 -1.97
N SER A 53 1.26 29.39 -0.78
CA SER A 53 0.48 28.57 0.14
C SER A 53 -0.97 28.99 0.24
N PHE A 54 -1.82 28.02 0.54
CA PHE A 54 -3.26 28.18 0.70
C PHE A 54 -3.75 27.34 1.86
N THR A 55 -4.90 27.69 2.41
CA THR A 55 -5.62 26.86 3.42
C THR A 55 -6.81 26.11 2.84
N ASN A 56 -7.13 26.36 1.56
CA ASN A 56 -8.23 25.72 0.85
C ASN A 56 -7.78 25.30 -0.56
N HIS A 57 -7.91 24.02 -0.89
CA HIS A 57 -7.47 23.49 -2.18
C HIS A 57 -8.26 24.06 -3.38
N ARG A 58 -9.54 24.38 -3.21
CA ARG A 58 -10.33 25.00 -4.31
C ARG A 58 -9.88 26.41 -4.63
N GLU A 59 -9.49 27.17 -3.59
CA GLU A 59 -8.87 28.50 -3.79
C GLU A 59 -7.53 28.38 -4.49
N MET A 60 -6.72 27.37 -4.09
CA MET A 60 -5.46 27.07 -4.77
C MET A 60 -5.69 26.70 -6.23
N PHE A 61 -6.63 25.84 -6.53
CA PHE A 61 -6.96 25.43 -7.89
C PHE A 61 -7.39 26.61 -8.78
N ALA A 62 -8.19 27.52 -8.22
CA ALA A 62 -8.61 28.73 -8.94
C ALA A 62 -7.46 29.71 -9.18
N ALA A 63 -6.56 29.88 -8.22
CA ALA A 63 -5.46 30.83 -8.28
C ALA A 63 -4.19 30.32 -8.94
N CYS A 64 -3.95 29.01 -8.92
CA CYS A 64 -2.74 28.33 -9.39
C CYS A 64 -3.09 26.97 -10.04
N PRO A 65 -3.78 26.93 -11.19
CA PRO A 65 -3.97 25.67 -11.91
C PRO A 65 -2.62 25.11 -12.35
N THR A 66 -2.39 23.83 -12.12
CA THR A 66 -1.13 23.13 -12.41
C THR A 66 -1.34 21.92 -13.31
N ASP A 67 -0.27 21.45 -13.98
CA ASP A 67 -0.27 20.27 -14.83
C ASP A 67 -0.44 18.99 -14.00
N VAL A 68 0.13 18.96 -12.78
CA VAL A 68 0.13 17.81 -11.87
C VAL A 68 -0.32 18.24 -10.49
N VAL A 69 -1.18 17.44 -9.87
CA VAL A 69 -1.61 17.59 -8.49
C VAL A 69 -1.18 16.35 -7.69
N CYS A 70 -0.58 16.56 -6.51
CA CYS A 70 -0.31 15.54 -5.52
C CYS A 70 -1.33 15.68 -4.38
N VAL A 71 -2.21 14.68 -4.23
CA VAL A 71 -3.18 14.58 -3.14
C VAL A 71 -2.54 13.80 -2.00
N SER A 72 -2.05 14.51 -0.98
CA SER A 72 -1.24 13.96 0.11
C SER A 72 -1.82 14.31 1.49
N THR A 73 -3.12 14.16 1.62
CA THR A 73 -3.90 14.41 2.83
C THR A 73 -4.17 13.11 3.60
N TYR A 74 -5.09 13.13 4.54
CA TYR A 74 -5.56 11.91 5.19
C TYR A 74 -6.51 11.12 4.27
N PRO A 75 -6.45 9.78 4.28
CA PRO A 75 -7.21 8.90 3.38
C PRO A 75 -8.70 9.18 3.28
N PRO A 76 -9.44 9.58 4.35
CA PRO A 76 -10.86 9.93 4.23
C PRO A 76 -11.17 11.10 3.31
N SER A 77 -10.20 11.96 3.03
CA SER A 77 -10.39 13.13 2.15
C SER A 77 -9.90 12.91 0.71
N HIS A 78 -9.19 11.81 0.43
CA HIS A 78 -8.60 11.57 -0.89
C HIS A 78 -9.63 11.59 -2.01
N GLU A 79 -10.79 10.95 -1.84
CA GLU A 79 -11.84 10.90 -2.86
C GLU A 79 -12.32 12.30 -3.24
N ALA A 80 -12.80 13.07 -2.26
CA ALA A 80 -13.38 14.39 -2.54
C ALA A 80 -12.35 15.33 -3.19
N ILE A 81 -11.12 15.34 -2.68
CA ILE A 81 -10.06 16.20 -3.21
C ILE A 81 -9.62 15.74 -4.61
N THR A 82 -9.51 14.44 -4.84
CA THR A 82 -9.17 13.90 -6.16
C THR A 82 -10.24 14.27 -7.18
N LEU A 83 -11.52 14.12 -6.85
CA LEU A 83 -12.62 14.48 -7.75
C LEU A 83 -12.63 15.99 -8.06
N ASP A 84 -12.41 16.85 -7.05
CA ASP A 84 -12.25 18.29 -7.26
C ASP A 84 -11.05 18.60 -8.19
N ALA A 85 -9.91 17.90 -8.01
CA ALA A 85 -8.74 18.08 -8.85
C ALA A 85 -8.97 17.66 -10.31
N LEU A 86 -9.77 16.61 -10.53
CA LEU A 86 -10.10 16.12 -11.87
C LEU A 86 -10.97 17.09 -12.70
N GLU A 87 -11.51 18.15 -12.11
CA GLU A 87 -12.16 19.23 -12.84
C GLU A 87 -11.16 20.18 -13.53
N LEU A 88 -9.87 20.10 -13.18
CA LEU A 88 -8.81 20.84 -13.84
C LEU A 88 -8.31 20.12 -15.08
N PRO A 89 -7.69 20.82 -16.04
CA PRO A 89 -7.08 20.21 -17.22
C PRO A 89 -5.72 19.57 -16.88
N LEU A 90 -5.72 18.62 -15.95
CA LEU A 90 -4.51 17.93 -15.48
C LEU A 90 -3.87 17.12 -16.59
N LYS A 91 -2.53 17.00 -16.52
CA LYS A 91 -1.72 16.06 -17.30
C LYS A 91 -1.43 14.78 -16.50
N GLY A 92 -1.48 14.84 -15.18
CA GLY A 92 -1.29 13.68 -14.31
C GLY A 92 -1.65 13.96 -12.86
N ILE A 93 -1.79 12.90 -12.06
CA ILE A 93 -2.14 13.00 -10.65
C ILE A 93 -1.36 11.97 -9.81
N LEU A 94 -0.93 12.36 -8.61
CA LEU A 94 -0.47 11.47 -7.57
C LEU A 94 -1.50 11.46 -6.44
N VAL A 95 -1.94 10.28 -6.00
CA VAL A 95 -2.80 10.12 -4.82
C VAL A 95 -2.07 9.28 -3.79
N GLU A 96 -1.93 9.79 -2.57
CA GLU A 96 -1.23 9.11 -1.49
C GLU A 96 -1.88 7.77 -1.10
N LYS A 97 -1.03 6.91 -0.55
CA LYS A 97 -1.47 5.63 0.04
C LYS A 97 -1.99 5.85 1.49
N PRO A 98 -2.95 5.04 1.93
CA PRO A 98 -3.80 4.17 1.11
C PRO A 98 -4.62 5.01 0.11
N LEU A 99 -4.93 4.44 -1.04
CA LEU A 99 -5.66 5.16 -2.12
C LEU A 99 -6.91 5.89 -1.60
N ALA A 100 -7.60 5.27 -0.66
CA ALA A 100 -8.71 5.85 0.08
C ALA A 100 -8.86 5.12 1.44
N HIS A 101 -9.82 5.54 2.27
CA HIS A 101 -10.13 4.87 3.54
C HIS A 101 -11.07 3.66 3.37
N THR A 102 -11.73 3.52 2.21
CA THR A 102 -12.60 2.38 1.86
C THR A 102 -12.38 1.97 0.41
N VAL A 103 -12.66 0.71 0.11
CA VAL A 103 -12.63 0.16 -1.26
C VAL A 103 -13.62 0.90 -2.18
N ALA A 104 -14.81 1.22 -1.67
CA ALA A 104 -15.81 1.96 -2.43
C ALA A 104 -15.30 3.33 -2.88
N SER A 105 -14.66 4.09 -1.98
CA SER A 105 -14.02 5.37 -2.30
C SER A 105 -12.86 5.20 -3.28
N GLY A 106 -12.00 4.20 -3.07
CA GLY A 106 -10.90 3.91 -3.97
C GLY A 106 -11.35 3.54 -5.38
N ARG A 107 -12.46 2.80 -5.53
CA ARG A 107 -13.06 2.50 -6.84
C ARG A 107 -13.54 3.75 -7.56
N ARG A 108 -14.24 4.65 -6.86
CA ARG A 108 -14.69 5.92 -7.47
C ARG A 108 -13.52 6.79 -7.94
N ILE A 109 -12.42 6.82 -7.18
CA ILE A 109 -11.18 7.49 -7.61
C ILE A 109 -10.65 6.84 -8.90
N LEU A 110 -10.50 5.52 -8.93
CA LEU A 110 -9.99 4.79 -10.10
C LEU A 110 -10.86 5.01 -11.34
N GLU A 111 -12.19 4.88 -11.19
CA GLU A 111 -13.16 5.07 -12.27
C GLU A 111 -13.12 6.49 -12.84
N ALA A 112 -13.04 7.51 -11.97
CA ALA A 112 -12.96 8.91 -12.39
C ALA A 112 -11.64 9.21 -13.14
N ILE A 113 -10.53 8.69 -12.68
CA ILE A 113 -9.21 8.83 -13.34
C ILE A 113 -9.22 8.13 -14.70
N ARG A 114 -9.77 6.92 -14.79
CA ARG A 114 -9.92 6.18 -16.05
C ARG A 114 -10.81 6.90 -17.05
N ALA A 115 -11.93 7.47 -16.59
CA ALA A 115 -12.85 8.23 -17.45
C ALA A 115 -12.17 9.46 -18.09
N LYS A 116 -11.18 10.04 -17.41
CA LYS A 116 -10.35 11.14 -17.95
C LYS A 116 -9.13 10.65 -18.73
N ASN A 117 -8.89 9.34 -18.81
CA ASN A 117 -7.67 8.74 -19.39
C ASN A 117 -6.38 9.39 -18.83
N LEU A 118 -6.35 9.67 -17.53
CA LEU A 118 -5.32 10.47 -16.90
C LEU A 118 -4.17 9.60 -16.38
N PRO A 119 -2.89 9.93 -16.66
CA PRO A 119 -1.73 9.38 -15.99
C PRO A 119 -1.80 9.51 -14.48
N VAL A 120 -1.48 8.43 -13.75
CA VAL A 120 -1.63 8.37 -12.30
C VAL A 120 -0.52 7.55 -11.64
N THR A 121 -0.21 7.90 -10.39
CA THR A 121 0.62 7.07 -9.52
C THR A 121 0.11 7.11 -8.06
N VAL A 122 0.37 6.02 -7.33
CA VAL A 122 0.16 5.90 -5.88
C VAL A 122 1.50 5.53 -5.24
N PRO A 123 2.07 6.35 -4.34
CA PRO A 123 3.46 6.19 -3.93
C PRO A 123 3.63 5.10 -2.86
N HIS A 124 3.53 3.84 -3.26
CA HIS A 124 3.94 2.71 -2.43
C HIS A 124 5.46 2.61 -2.38
N ASN A 125 6.09 3.39 -1.50
CA ASN A 125 7.55 3.58 -1.44
C ASN A 125 8.35 2.29 -1.23
N LEU A 126 7.74 1.22 -0.70
CA LEU A 126 8.41 -0.08 -0.61
C LEU A 126 8.80 -0.60 -2.01
N LEU A 127 7.94 -0.40 -3.01
CA LEU A 127 8.22 -0.76 -4.40
C LEU A 127 9.09 0.26 -5.14
N ALA A 128 9.52 1.30 -4.47
CA ALA A 128 10.57 2.19 -4.95
C ALA A 128 11.98 1.80 -4.46
N LYS A 129 12.08 0.77 -3.58
CA LYS A 129 13.36 0.20 -3.11
C LYS A 129 13.90 -0.80 -4.12
N ASP A 130 15.20 -0.69 -4.43
CA ASP A 130 15.85 -1.61 -5.38
C ASP A 130 15.86 -3.05 -4.88
N ALA A 131 16.03 -3.28 -3.58
CA ALA A 131 15.89 -4.60 -2.97
C ALA A 131 14.51 -5.23 -3.22
N SER A 132 13.43 -4.46 -3.03
CA SER A 132 12.07 -4.93 -3.27
C SER A 132 11.83 -5.32 -4.73
N LEU A 133 12.29 -4.48 -5.67
CA LEU A 133 12.16 -4.75 -7.10
C LEU A 133 12.94 -6.00 -7.51
N GLN A 134 14.18 -6.12 -7.02
CA GLN A 134 15.00 -7.30 -7.31
C GLN A 134 14.39 -8.59 -6.72
N ILE A 135 13.80 -8.52 -5.52
CA ILE A 135 13.08 -9.66 -4.94
C ILE A 135 11.90 -10.10 -5.82
N LEU A 136 11.09 -9.15 -6.32
CA LEU A 136 10.00 -9.45 -7.25
C LEU A 136 10.51 -10.16 -8.51
N GLU A 137 11.61 -9.68 -9.09
CA GLU A 137 12.24 -10.27 -10.28
C GLU A 137 12.74 -11.70 -10.01
N ARG A 138 13.44 -11.93 -8.88
CA ARG A 138 13.95 -13.25 -8.48
C ARG A 138 12.85 -14.27 -8.25
N VAL A 139 11.75 -13.84 -7.59
CA VAL A 139 10.59 -14.71 -7.38
C VAL A 139 9.94 -15.08 -8.71
N ARG A 140 9.76 -14.11 -9.62
CA ARG A 140 9.24 -14.34 -10.98
C ARG A 140 10.15 -15.21 -11.83
N ALA A 141 11.46 -15.09 -11.66
CA ALA A 141 12.46 -15.95 -12.30
C ALA A 141 12.50 -17.38 -11.73
N GLY A 142 11.75 -17.66 -10.66
CA GLY A 142 11.68 -18.99 -10.04
C GLY A 142 12.88 -19.38 -9.19
N GLU A 143 13.71 -18.42 -8.73
CA GLU A 143 14.91 -18.70 -7.94
C GLU A 143 14.61 -19.41 -6.60
N ILE A 144 13.39 -19.30 -6.09
CA ILE A 144 12.89 -20.04 -4.91
C ILE A 144 11.83 -21.10 -5.28
N GLY A 145 11.66 -21.37 -6.57
CA GLY A 145 10.57 -22.22 -7.07
C GLY A 145 9.21 -21.50 -7.10
N ASN A 146 8.10 -22.25 -7.01
CA ASN A 146 6.78 -21.68 -6.97
C ASN A 146 6.53 -21.00 -5.62
N LEU A 147 6.08 -19.76 -5.62
CA LEU A 147 5.70 -19.02 -4.43
C LEU A 147 4.61 -19.74 -3.64
N ARG A 148 4.72 -19.81 -2.32
CA ARG A 148 3.78 -20.47 -1.41
C ARG A 148 3.27 -19.56 -0.31
N LEU A 149 4.13 -18.69 0.21
CA LEU A 149 3.80 -17.87 1.37
C LEU A 149 4.60 -16.57 1.37
N LEU A 150 3.93 -15.47 1.68
CA LEU A 150 4.54 -14.27 2.25
C LEU A 150 4.12 -14.19 3.72
N GLU A 151 5.09 -14.25 4.62
CA GLU A 151 4.91 -13.99 6.05
C GLU A 151 5.51 -12.63 6.40
N VAL A 152 4.78 -11.83 7.17
CA VAL A 152 5.17 -10.49 7.60
C VAL A 152 5.02 -10.35 9.11
N GLN A 153 6.07 -9.86 9.77
CA GLN A 153 6.07 -9.40 11.15
C GLN A 153 6.35 -7.91 11.15
N CYS A 154 5.45 -7.08 11.69
CA CYS A 154 5.57 -5.62 11.64
C CYS A 154 5.17 -4.98 12.97
N ALA A 155 6.08 -4.25 13.59
CA ALA A 155 5.87 -3.46 14.80
C ALA A 155 6.20 -1.98 14.57
N PRO A 156 5.56 -1.03 15.24
CA PRO A 156 4.31 -1.07 16.02
C PRO A 156 3.11 -0.53 15.23
N TRP A 157 2.97 -0.86 13.95
CA TRP A 157 2.04 -0.26 13.03
C TRP A 157 0.77 -1.10 12.83
N ASP A 158 -0.30 -0.46 12.37
CA ASP A 158 -1.59 -1.05 12.05
C ASP A 158 -1.68 -1.55 10.60
N VAL A 159 -2.75 -2.29 10.32
CA VAL A 159 -3.04 -2.85 8.99
C VAL A 159 -3.18 -1.78 7.92
N MET A 160 -3.83 -0.64 8.23
CA MET A 160 -4.16 0.36 7.20
C MET A 160 -2.97 1.26 6.86
N ASN A 161 -2.11 1.64 7.82
CA ASN A 161 -1.05 2.60 7.59
C ASN A 161 0.26 1.95 7.13
N ALA A 162 0.67 0.82 7.74
CA ALA A 162 1.83 0.05 7.30
C ALA A 162 1.43 -1.21 6.55
N GLY A 163 0.45 -1.96 7.06
CA GLY A 163 -0.01 -3.20 6.45
C GLY A 163 -0.42 -3.05 4.99
N ILE A 164 -0.92 -1.88 4.59
CA ILE A 164 -1.21 -1.55 3.18
C ILE A 164 0.02 -1.70 2.26
N HIS A 165 1.23 -1.39 2.73
CA HIS A 165 2.45 -1.60 1.94
C HIS A 165 2.78 -3.08 1.78
N TRP A 166 2.52 -3.87 2.82
CA TRP A 166 2.78 -5.30 2.85
C TRP A 166 1.77 -6.07 2.01
N ALA A 167 0.49 -5.68 2.12
CA ALA A 167 -0.58 -6.19 1.25
C ALA A 167 -0.31 -5.85 -0.22
N HIS A 168 0.15 -4.63 -0.52
CA HIS A 168 0.53 -4.23 -1.87
C HIS A 168 1.72 -5.04 -2.40
N PHE A 169 2.74 -5.29 -1.58
CA PHE A 169 3.86 -6.13 -1.96
C PHE A 169 3.41 -7.58 -2.26
N PHE A 170 2.47 -8.12 -1.45
CA PHE A 170 1.86 -9.42 -1.70
C PHE A 170 1.11 -9.45 -3.04
N VAL A 171 0.29 -8.46 -3.32
CA VAL A 171 -0.42 -8.33 -4.61
C VAL A 171 0.58 -8.32 -5.77
N MET A 172 1.67 -7.56 -5.66
CA MET A 172 2.69 -7.47 -6.70
C MET A 172 3.51 -8.76 -6.87
N LEU A 173 3.72 -9.53 -5.79
CA LEU A 173 4.35 -10.86 -5.86
C LEU A 173 3.49 -11.88 -6.57
N THR A 174 2.15 -11.79 -6.40
CA THR A 174 1.22 -12.81 -6.86
C THR A 174 0.55 -12.48 -8.19
N THR A 175 0.58 -11.22 -8.63
CA THR A 175 -0.02 -10.83 -9.92
C THR A 175 0.53 -11.69 -11.08
N PRO A 176 -0.34 -12.27 -11.96
CA PRO A 176 -1.76 -12.00 -12.12
C PRO A 176 -2.72 -12.94 -11.34
N ASP A 177 -2.27 -13.70 -10.34
CA ASP A 177 -3.09 -14.63 -9.56
C ASP A 177 -4.10 -13.86 -8.67
N PRO A 178 -5.43 -14.03 -8.87
CA PRO A 178 -6.40 -13.22 -8.15
C PRO A 178 -6.46 -13.58 -6.66
N LEU A 179 -6.76 -12.58 -5.83
CA LEU A 179 -7.11 -12.78 -4.42
C LEU A 179 -8.39 -13.63 -4.33
N GLU A 180 -8.44 -14.54 -3.36
CA GLU A 180 -9.60 -15.41 -3.14
C GLU A 180 -10.37 -15.02 -1.88
N TRP A 181 -9.68 -14.89 -0.74
CA TRP A 181 -10.31 -14.55 0.54
C TRP A 181 -9.30 -14.02 1.57
N VAL A 182 -9.84 -13.41 2.64
CA VAL A 182 -9.09 -12.96 3.81
C VAL A 182 -9.82 -13.33 5.10
N MET A 183 -9.04 -13.64 6.16
CA MET A 183 -9.49 -13.74 7.54
C MET A 183 -8.56 -12.91 8.44
N ALA A 184 -9.13 -12.29 9.48
CA ALA A 184 -8.32 -11.53 10.43
C ALA A 184 -8.94 -11.49 11.82
N MET A 185 -8.08 -11.21 12.81
CA MET A 185 -8.47 -10.78 14.15
C MET A 185 -7.73 -9.48 14.46
N CYS A 186 -8.49 -8.46 14.83
CA CYS A 186 -7.95 -7.17 15.25
C CYS A 186 -8.33 -6.92 16.70
N ASP A 187 -7.38 -6.45 17.51
CA ASP A 187 -7.68 -5.99 18.87
C ASP A 187 -8.31 -4.61 18.83
N ALA A 188 -9.59 -4.55 19.14
CA ALA A 188 -10.38 -3.31 19.24
C ALA A 188 -10.57 -2.84 20.70
N SER A 189 -9.90 -3.47 21.67
CA SER A 189 -10.02 -3.13 23.10
C SER A 189 -9.43 -1.75 23.40
N THR A 190 -8.38 -1.38 22.69
CA THR A 190 -7.77 -0.06 22.75
C THR A 190 -8.07 0.69 21.46
N ARG A 191 -8.95 1.69 21.53
CA ARG A 191 -9.27 2.51 20.36
C ARG A 191 -8.11 3.45 20.05
N THR A 192 -7.56 3.33 18.86
CA THR A 192 -6.49 4.18 18.34
C THR A 192 -6.95 4.88 17.07
N TYR A 193 -6.40 6.08 16.83
CA TYR A 193 -6.68 6.88 15.64
C TYR A 193 -5.37 7.26 14.98
N ARG A 194 -5.29 7.05 13.67
CA ARG A 194 -4.15 7.44 12.86
C ARG A 194 -4.62 7.92 11.48
N ASP A 195 -4.06 9.02 11.02
CA ASP A 195 -4.35 9.62 9.71
C ASP A 195 -5.85 9.76 9.40
N GLY A 196 -6.63 10.19 10.41
CA GLY A 196 -8.07 10.41 10.31
C GLY A 196 -8.92 9.16 10.32
N MET A 197 -8.35 7.98 10.61
CA MET A 197 -9.03 6.69 10.68
C MET A 197 -8.94 6.08 12.08
N GLN A 198 -9.96 5.32 12.45
CA GLN A 198 -9.86 4.40 13.58
C GLN A 198 -9.07 3.17 13.13
N VAL A 199 -8.05 2.77 13.90
CA VAL A 199 -7.22 1.61 13.62
C VAL A 199 -7.06 0.76 14.88
N GLU A 200 -6.64 -0.48 14.70
CA GLU A 200 -6.35 -1.42 15.78
C GLU A 200 -4.93 -1.21 16.33
N THR A 201 -4.65 -1.81 17.49
CA THR A 201 -3.32 -1.85 18.12
C THR A 201 -2.56 -3.12 17.79
N ILE A 202 -3.28 -4.22 17.52
CA ILE A 202 -2.71 -5.52 17.15
C ILE A 202 -3.64 -6.19 16.15
N ALA A 203 -3.09 -6.79 15.10
CA ALA A 203 -3.85 -7.63 14.18
C ALA A 203 -3.06 -8.82 13.68
N VAL A 204 -3.79 -9.91 13.41
CA VAL A 204 -3.34 -11.05 12.63
C VAL A 204 -4.20 -11.13 11.39
N THR A 205 -3.59 -11.05 10.21
CA THR A 205 -4.27 -11.13 8.93
C THR A 205 -3.78 -12.37 8.18
N TYR A 206 -4.69 -13.13 7.61
CA TYR A 206 -4.40 -14.28 6.76
C TYR A 206 -5.22 -14.18 5.49
N ALA A 207 -4.56 -14.11 4.33
CA ALA A 207 -5.22 -14.08 3.02
C ALA A 207 -4.67 -15.16 2.10
N GLN A 208 -5.38 -15.45 1.03
CA GLN A 208 -5.03 -16.44 0.04
C GLN A 208 -5.45 -16.00 -1.36
N THR A 209 -4.62 -16.37 -2.35
CA THR A 209 -4.96 -16.27 -3.78
C THR A 209 -5.67 -17.52 -4.27
N GLN A 210 -6.25 -17.47 -5.47
CA GLN A 210 -6.93 -18.61 -6.08
C GLN A 210 -6.01 -19.81 -6.33
N SER A 211 -4.74 -19.60 -6.61
CA SER A 211 -3.74 -20.67 -6.74
C SER A 211 -3.26 -21.23 -5.40
N GLY A 212 -3.69 -20.65 -4.27
CA GLY A 212 -3.36 -21.09 -2.92
C GLY A 212 -2.08 -20.49 -2.35
N VAL A 213 -1.55 -19.40 -2.92
CA VAL A 213 -0.46 -18.63 -2.30
C VAL A 213 -1.01 -17.88 -1.10
N ARG A 214 -0.31 -17.97 0.03
CA ARG A 214 -0.76 -17.46 1.32
C ARG A 214 -0.06 -16.15 1.69
N PHE A 215 -0.79 -15.32 2.40
CA PHE A 215 -0.29 -14.11 3.05
C PHE A 215 -0.62 -14.20 4.54
N VAL A 216 0.40 -14.12 5.38
CA VAL A 216 0.26 -14.08 6.85
C VAL A 216 0.93 -12.82 7.34
N MET A 217 0.19 -11.95 8.01
CA MET A 217 0.71 -10.68 8.50
C MET A 217 0.32 -10.48 9.96
N ASN A 218 1.32 -10.27 10.79
CA ASN A 218 1.16 -9.83 12.17
C ASN A 218 1.59 -8.36 12.25
N THR A 219 0.70 -7.50 12.72
CA THR A 219 0.95 -6.06 12.88
C THR A 219 0.63 -5.61 14.29
N GLY A 220 1.30 -4.58 14.76
CA GLY A 220 0.95 -3.86 15.97
C GLY A 220 1.96 -3.91 17.08
N ASP A 221 1.49 -3.56 18.28
CA ASP A 221 2.30 -3.43 19.48
C ASP A 221 2.87 -4.79 19.93
N TYR A 222 4.01 -4.76 20.65
CA TYR A 222 4.68 -5.92 21.25
C TYR A 222 5.20 -6.99 20.27
N ILE A 223 5.21 -6.72 18.98
CA ILE A 223 5.92 -7.55 18.01
C ILE A 223 7.38 -7.11 18.03
N ASN A 224 8.26 -8.02 18.38
CA ASN A 224 9.70 -7.78 18.37
C ASN A 224 10.36 -8.73 17.38
N VAL A 225 10.80 -8.18 16.25
CA VAL A 225 11.37 -8.95 15.13
C VAL A 225 12.87 -9.13 15.30
N ASP A 226 13.57 -8.07 15.69
CA ASP A 226 14.98 -8.08 16.05
C ASP A 226 15.25 -7.09 17.19
N PRO A 227 15.61 -7.58 18.39
CA PRO A 227 15.90 -6.72 19.52
C PRO A 227 17.07 -5.74 19.31
N ALA A 228 17.90 -5.97 18.32
CA ALA A 228 19.09 -5.13 18.05
C ALA A 228 18.82 -3.97 17.11
N ALA A 229 17.71 -3.96 16.38
CA ALA A 229 17.46 -3.00 15.28
C ALA A 229 16.51 -1.84 15.62
N GLY A 230 15.93 -1.77 16.83
CA GLY A 230 15.07 -0.67 17.27
C GLY A 230 13.57 -0.89 17.05
N ASP A 231 12.77 0.18 17.23
CA ASP A 231 11.31 0.07 17.37
C ASP A 231 10.53 -0.13 16.05
N PHE A 232 11.19 -0.11 14.89
CA PHE A 232 10.52 -0.10 13.57
C PHE A 232 11.00 -1.25 12.70
N GLU A 233 10.70 -2.48 13.10
CA GLU A 233 11.11 -3.60 12.30
C GLU A 233 9.99 -4.33 11.63
N THR A 234 10.17 -4.50 10.34
CA THR A 234 9.32 -5.38 9.55
C THR A 234 10.18 -6.41 8.87
N LEU A 235 9.90 -7.66 9.14
CA LEU A 235 10.55 -8.78 8.50
C LEU A 235 9.58 -9.49 7.55
N PHE A 236 10.02 -9.71 6.32
CA PHE A 236 9.36 -10.57 5.35
C PHE A 236 10.09 -11.90 5.25
N ARG A 237 9.31 -12.99 5.24
CA ARG A 237 9.75 -14.31 4.81
C ARG A 237 8.93 -14.73 3.59
N ILE A 238 9.58 -14.77 2.44
CA ILE A 238 8.97 -15.10 1.15
C ILE A 238 9.37 -16.53 0.85
N VAL A 239 8.42 -17.47 0.95
CA VAL A 239 8.69 -18.91 0.90
C VAL A 239 8.19 -19.48 -0.41
N GLY A 240 9.08 -20.15 -1.12
CA GLY A 240 8.77 -20.93 -2.31
C GLY A 240 8.96 -22.45 -2.10
N THR A 241 8.75 -23.22 -3.15
CA THR A 241 8.91 -24.69 -3.10
C THR A 241 10.36 -25.15 -3.04
N HIS A 242 11.32 -24.30 -3.40
CA HIS A 242 12.75 -24.65 -3.52
C HIS A 242 13.67 -23.67 -2.78
N GLY A 243 13.12 -22.78 -1.97
CA GLY A 243 13.91 -21.83 -1.21
C GLY A 243 13.04 -20.76 -0.52
N LEU A 244 13.72 -19.81 0.10
CA LEU A 244 13.08 -18.67 0.73
C LEU A 244 13.96 -17.42 0.63
N ILE A 245 13.33 -16.26 0.77
CA ILE A 245 13.99 -14.97 0.91
C ILE A 245 13.55 -14.36 2.25
N GLU A 246 14.50 -13.88 3.03
CA GLU A 246 14.29 -13.07 4.24
C GLU A 246 14.68 -11.63 3.91
N TYR A 247 13.72 -10.71 4.13
CA TYR A 247 13.88 -9.31 3.78
C TYR A 247 13.42 -8.41 4.94
N PRO A 248 14.36 -7.77 5.67
CA PRO A 248 13.99 -6.66 6.55
C PRO A 248 13.47 -5.52 5.66
N ALA A 249 12.18 -5.29 5.71
CA ALA A 249 11.55 -4.31 4.82
C ALA A 249 12.19 -2.92 4.98
N TRP A 250 12.26 -2.16 3.89
CA TRP A 250 12.96 -0.88 3.77
C TRP A 250 14.50 -0.96 3.78
N SER A 251 15.08 -2.17 4.01
CA SER A 251 16.53 -2.38 3.96
C SER A 251 17.05 -2.40 2.53
N GLU A 252 18.34 -2.11 2.37
CA GLU A 252 19.10 -2.34 1.14
C GLU A 252 19.63 -3.77 1.04
N ARG A 253 19.25 -4.64 1.99
CA ARG A 253 19.74 -6.01 2.07
C ARG A 253 18.62 -7.00 2.22
N TYR A 254 18.83 -8.18 1.65
CA TYR A 254 17.99 -9.35 1.89
C TYR A 254 18.85 -10.61 1.80
N ARG A 255 18.35 -11.70 2.35
CA ARG A 255 19.03 -13.00 2.35
C ARG A 255 18.22 -14.00 1.54
N ILE A 256 18.87 -14.72 0.62
CA ILE A 256 18.26 -15.82 -0.14
C ILE A 256 18.84 -17.15 0.27
N LEU A 257 17.96 -18.15 0.49
CA LEU A 257 18.31 -19.55 0.75
C LEU A 257 17.66 -20.42 -0.32
N ASN A 258 18.48 -21.18 -1.04
CA ASN A 258 18.03 -22.14 -2.06
C ASN A 258 19.11 -23.19 -2.30
N ALA A 259 18.96 -24.05 -3.30
CA ALA A 259 19.93 -25.11 -3.61
C ALA A 259 21.32 -24.55 -3.97
N ALA A 260 21.41 -23.37 -4.59
CA ALA A 260 22.68 -22.70 -4.90
C ALA A 260 23.32 -22.07 -3.67
N HIS A 261 22.51 -21.71 -2.67
CA HIS A 261 22.92 -21.03 -1.45
C HIS A 261 22.33 -21.71 -0.20
N PRO A 262 22.74 -22.96 0.13
CA PRO A 262 22.13 -23.75 1.20
C PRO A 262 22.36 -23.17 2.61
N HIS A 263 23.39 -22.35 2.77
CA HIS A 263 23.69 -21.64 4.03
C HIS A 263 23.20 -20.20 4.05
N GLY A 264 22.50 -19.77 3.00
CA GLY A 264 22.04 -18.40 2.77
C GLY A 264 23.13 -17.52 2.14
N HIS A 265 22.69 -16.63 1.30
CA HIS A 265 23.50 -15.60 0.63
C HIS A 265 22.86 -14.23 0.88
N GLU A 266 23.64 -13.33 1.48
CA GLU A 266 23.21 -11.94 1.65
C GLU A 266 23.45 -11.17 0.34
N VAL A 267 22.41 -10.48 -0.10
CA VAL A 267 22.44 -9.62 -1.28
C VAL A 267 22.32 -8.17 -0.79
N HIS A 268 23.18 -7.30 -1.28
CA HIS A 268 23.15 -5.86 -1.02
C HIS A 268 22.81 -5.11 -2.30
N THR A 269 21.76 -4.34 -2.26
CA THR A 269 21.26 -3.49 -3.34
C THR A 269 21.13 -2.06 -2.83
N PRO A 270 22.20 -1.27 -2.87
CA PRO A 270 22.16 0.10 -2.39
C PRO A 270 21.13 0.90 -3.19
N ASP A 271 20.27 1.59 -2.47
CA ASP A 271 19.31 2.50 -3.08
C ASP A 271 20.03 3.67 -3.74
N GLY A 272 19.51 4.12 -4.86
CA GLY A 272 19.92 5.39 -5.44
C GLY A 272 19.59 6.57 -4.51
N PRO A 273 20.16 7.76 -4.75
CA PRO A 273 19.99 8.95 -3.91
C PRO A 273 18.58 9.55 -3.95
N VAL A 274 17.64 8.88 -4.56
CA VAL A 274 16.29 9.36 -4.88
C VAL A 274 15.29 8.77 -3.91
N ASN A 275 14.49 9.60 -3.25
CA ASN A 275 13.40 9.11 -2.41
C ASN A 275 12.32 8.40 -3.23
N GLY A 276 11.50 7.57 -2.57
CA GLY A 276 10.50 6.76 -3.25
C GLY A 276 9.47 7.59 -4.04
N HIS A 277 9.03 8.73 -3.51
CA HIS A 277 8.11 9.63 -4.20
C HIS A 277 8.68 10.16 -5.51
N ARG A 278 9.97 10.48 -5.54
CA ARG A 278 10.63 10.94 -6.76
C ARG A 278 10.60 9.86 -7.84
N ARG A 279 10.88 8.59 -7.51
CA ARG A 279 10.78 7.48 -8.46
C ARG A 279 9.37 7.34 -9.04
N HIS A 280 8.33 7.46 -8.21
CA HIS A 280 6.94 7.43 -8.65
C HIS A 280 6.59 8.64 -9.54
N LEU A 281 7.08 9.83 -9.21
CA LEU A 281 6.89 11.03 -10.04
C LEU A 281 7.63 10.93 -11.38
N GLU A 282 8.82 10.36 -11.43
CA GLU A 282 9.55 10.10 -12.67
C GLU A 282 8.80 9.11 -13.58
N GLN A 283 8.17 8.07 -13.00
CA GLN A 283 7.28 7.17 -13.73
C GLN A 283 6.03 7.91 -14.26
N LEU A 284 5.44 8.80 -13.45
CA LEU A 284 4.31 9.64 -13.87
C LEU A 284 4.70 10.56 -15.03
N VAL A 285 5.88 11.20 -14.98
CA VAL A 285 6.41 12.01 -16.11
C VAL A 285 6.52 11.19 -17.39
N ASN A 286 7.00 9.95 -17.29
CA ASN A 286 7.12 9.07 -18.43
C ASN A 286 5.75 8.74 -19.05
N GLN A 287 4.72 8.46 -18.23
CA GLN A 287 3.35 8.27 -18.69
C GLN A 287 2.83 9.51 -19.43
N ILE A 288 3.03 10.71 -18.84
CA ILE A 288 2.59 11.99 -19.40
C ILE A 288 3.26 12.25 -20.77
N ARG A 289 4.59 12.09 -20.84
CA ARG A 289 5.37 12.39 -22.05
C ARG A 289 5.07 11.43 -23.19
N ASN A 290 4.77 10.18 -22.88
CA ASN A 290 4.43 9.16 -23.85
C ASN A 290 2.93 9.15 -24.19
N ALA A 291 2.11 9.99 -23.54
CA ALA A 291 0.65 9.98 -23.64
C ALA A 291 0.06 8.57 -23.44
N GLN A 292 0.65 7.79 -22.54
CA GLN A 292 0.27 6.41 -22.27
C GLN A 292 0.08 6.23 -20.75
N PRO A 293 -1.16 6.37 -20.25
CA PRO A 293 -1.47 6.08 -18.85
C PRO A 293 -1.18 4.62 -18.49
N ASP A 294 -0.60 4.42 -17.31
CA ASP A 294 -0.40 3.11 -16.69
C ASP A 294 -1.17 3.04 -15.37
N TRP A 295 -2.20 2.22 -15.32
CA TRP A 295 -3.06 2.07 -14.15
C TRP A 295 -2.66 0.92 -13.23
N THR A 296 -1.59 0.20 -13.54
CA THR A 296 -1.13 -0.96 -12.76
C THR A 296 -0.94 -0.61 -11.27
N MET A 297 -0.34 0.56 -11.00
CA MET A 297 -0.06 0.96 -9.63
C MET A 297 -1.33 1.30 -8.84
N ILE A 298 -2.27 2.03 -9.41
CA ILE A 298 -3.53 2.37 -8.73
C ILE A 298 -4.45 1.15 -8.59
N GLU A 299 -4.47 0.24 -9.56
CA GLU A 299 -5.22 -1.01 -9.50
C GLU A 299 -4.69 -1.93 -8.42
N SER A 300 -3.38 -2.15 -8.37
CA SER A 300 -2.74 -2.96 -7.33
C SER A 300 -2.87 -2.33 -5.93
N SER A 301 -2.86 -1.00 -5.84
CA SER A 301 -3.14 -0.27 -4.60
C SER A 301 -4.57 -0.48 -4.13
N LEU A 302 -5.54 -0.51 -5.05
CA LEU A 302 -6.94 -0.83 -4.73
C LEU A 302 -7.09 -2.27 -4.23
N LEU A 303 -6.41 -3.24 -4.85
CA LEU A 303 -6.40 -4.64 -4.38
C LEU A 303 -5.78 -4.76 -2.98
N ALA A 304 -4.70 -4.02 -2.70
CA ALA A 304 -4.12 -3.97 -1.36
C ALA A 304 -5.11 -3.39 -0.33
N LEU A 305 -5.86 -2.36 -0.71
CA LEU A 305 -6.91 -1.77 0.12
C LEU A 305 -8.05 -2.78 0.36
N GLU A 306 -8.40 -3.61 -0.64
CA GLU A 306 -9.37 -4.71 -0.47
C GLU A 306 -8.90 -5.73 0.59
N VAL A 307 -7.60 -6.04 0.65
CA VAL A 307 -7.06 -6.93 1.72
C VAL A 307 -7.22 -6.27 3.09
N CYS A 308 -6.90 -4.99 3.23
CA CYS A 308 -6.99 -4.28 4.51
C CYS A 308 -8.45 -4.11 4.98
N GLU A 309 -9.35 -3.65 4.12
CA GLU A 309 -10.78 -3.52 4.45
C GLU A 309 -11.41 -4.89 4.70
N GLY A 310 -11.08 -5.89 3.89
CA GLY A 310 -11.53 -7.27 4.08
C GLY A 310 -11.06 -7.86 5.42
N ALA A 311 -9.85 -7.52 5.88
CA ALA A 311 -9.36 -7.90 7.19
C ALA A 311 -10.20 -7.29 8.32
N TYR A 312 -10.55 -6.01 8.22
CA TYR A 312 -11.42 -5.36 9.19
C TYR A 312 -12.83 -5.95 9.20
N LEU A 313 -13.42 -6.18 8.02
CA LEU A 313 -14.73 -6.84 7.90
C LEU A 313 -14.71 -8.26 8.47
N SER A 314 -13.64 -9.02 8.19
CA SER A 314 -13.44 -10.37 8.75
C SER A 314 -13.40 -10.36 10.27
N SER A 315 -12.63 -9.45 10.85
CA SER A 315 -12.54 -9.29 12.31
C SER A 315 -13.88 -8.86 12.93
N GLN A 316 -14.57 -7.90 12.31
CA GLN A 316 -15.85 -7.39 12.77
C GLN A 316 -16.95 -8.45 12.74
N HIS A 317 -17.03 -9.22 11.67
CA HIS A 317 -18.08 -10.23 11.45
C HIS A 317 -17.66 -11.65 11.84
N ARG A 318 -16.41 -11.84 12.28
CA ARG A 318 -15.84 -13.12 12.72
C ARG A 318 -15.98 -14.23 11.68
N CYS A 319 -15.74 -13.88 10.42
CA CYS A 319 -15.88 -14.79 9.29
C CYS A 319 -14.82 -14.56 8.23
N GLN A 320 -14.69 -15.52 7.30
CA GLN A 320 -13.93 -15.36 6.08
C GLN A 320 -14.63 -14.35 5.16
N VAL A 321 -13.88 -13.42 4.60
CA VAL A 321 -14.34 -12.47 3.58
C VAL A 321 -13.79 -12.89 2.23
N ARG A 322 -14.66 -13.17 1.27
CA ARG A 322 -14.28 -13.46 -0.12
C ARG A 322 -14.12 -12.18 -0.91
N PHE A 323 -13.21 -12.19 -1.83
CA PHE A 323 -13.03 -11.09 -2.77
C PHE A 323 -13.93 -11.27 -4.00
N PRO A 324 -14.40 -10.18 -4.61
CA PRO A 324 -14.14 -8.79 -4.24
C PRO A 324 -14.97 -8.34 -3.01
N VAL A 325 -14.39 -7.47 -2.20
CA VAL A 325 -14.99 -7.03 -0.92
C VAL A 325 -16.37 -6.38 -1.07
N HIS A 326 -16.65 -5.71 -2.18
CA HIS A 326 -17.95 -5.05 -2.42
C HIS A 326 -19.13 -6.04 -2.60
N GLU A 327 -18.85 -7.32 -2.79
CA GLU A 327 -19.86 -8.39 -2.85
C GLU A 327 -20.07 -9.06 -1.48
N PHE A 328 -19.30 -8.66 -0.47
CA PHE A 328 -19.36 -9.28 0.85
C PHE A 328 -20.71 -9.01 1.52
N GLY A 329 -21.34 -10.10 1.97
CA GLY A 329 -22.49 -10.08 2.87
C GLY A 329 -22.18 -10.95 4.09
N PRO A 330 -22.37 -10.42 5.32
CA PRO A 330 -22.10 -11.21 6.52
C PRO A 330 -23.00 -12.44 6.58
N PRO A 331 -22.47 -13.63 7.01
CA PRO A 331 -23.27 -14.85 7.11
C PRO A 331 -24.40 -14.68 8.14
N SER A 332 -25.56 -15.21 7.83
CA SER A 332 -26.74 -15.13 8.69
C SER A 332 -26.61 -16.00 9.95
N SER A 333 -25.99 -17.15 9.84
CA SER A 333 -25.67 -18.06 10.94
C SER A 333 -24.66 -19.11 10.47
N ASN A 334 -23.95 -19.71 11.41
CA ASN A 334 -23.04 -20.81 11.18
C ASN A 334 -23.33 -21.90 12.21
N ASP A 335 -23.63 -23.10 11.75
CA ASP A 335 -23.90 -24.27 12.59
C ASP A 335 -22.62 -25.06 12.95
N TRP A 336 -21.48 -24.63 12.42
CA TRP A 336 -20.19 -25.21 12.76
C TRP A 336 -19.80 -24.93 14.21
N GLN A 337 -19.68 -25.99 15.00
CA GLN A 337 -19.36 -25.95 16.42
C GLN A 337 -18.01 -26.65 16.67
N PRO A 338 -16.88 -25.95 16.50
CA PRO A 338 -15.56 -26.56 16.68
C PRO A 338 -15.37 -27.09 18.10
N GLY A 339 -14.77 -28.28 18.19
CA GLY A 339 -14.53 -28.93 19.48
C GLY A 339 -15.73 -29.72 20.03
N GLN A 340 -16.90 -29.65 19.40
CA GLN A 340 -18.02 -30.50 19.77
C GLN A 340 -17.88 -31.88 19.11
N PRO A 341 -18.45 -32.98 19.73
CA PRO A 341 -18.44 -34.29 19.12
C PRO A 341 -19.08 -34.26 17.74
N TYR A 342 -18.41 -34.90 16.78
CA TYR A 342 -18.95 -35.05 15.43
C TYR A 342 -19.96 -36.15 15.38
N SER A 343 -21.19 -35.88 14.94
CA SER A 343 -22.30 -36.85 14.82
C SER A 343 -22.70 -37.11 13.37
N GLY A 344 -22.02 -36.57 12.38
CA GLY A 344 -22.32 -36.71 10.97
C GLY A 344 -21.87 -38.04 10.36
N SER A 345 -22.32 -38.29 9.15
CA SER A 345 -22.02 -39.53 8.39
C SER A 345 -20.71 -39.46 7.58
N GLY A 346 -20.01 -38.33 7.59
CA GLY A 346 -18.74 -38.14 6.87
C GLY A 346 -17.55 -38.80 7.58
N GLY A 347 -16.53 -39.16 6.83
CA GLY A 347 -15.28 -39.67 7.40
C GLY A 347 -14.43 -38.52 7.97
N GLY A 348 -13.67 -38.80 9.02
CA GLY A 348 -12.64 -37.90 9.51
C GLY A 348 -11.54 -37.62 8.45
N ARG A 349 -10.72 -36.59 8.66
CA ARG A 349 -9.65 -36.23 7.74
C ARG A 349 -8.57 -37.30 7.60
N ASP A 350 -8.46 -38.20 8.57
CA ASP A 350 -7.59 -39.36 8.59
C ASP A 350 -8.24 -40.62 8.00
N GLY A 351 -9.45 -40.50 7.42
CA GLY A 351 -10.22 -41.60 6.86
C GLY A 351 -10.91 -42.53 7.89
N ARG A 352 -10.81 -42.21 9.18
CA ARG A 352 -11.49 -43.00 10.23
C ARG A 352 -12.96 -42.55 10.31
N LYS A 353 -13.83 -43.50 10.46
CA LYS A 353 -15.23 -43.29 10.85
C LYS A 353 -15.27 -43.21 12.38
N LEU A 354 -15.83 -42.13 12.90
CA LEU A 354 -16.14 -42.01 14.31
C LEU A 354 -17.39 -42.79 14.66
#